data_26d0b7c02c809ec875ea8f9874a44aed
#
_entry.id   26d0b7c02c809ec875ea8f9874a44aed
#
_cell.length_a   1.000
_cell.length_b   1.000
_cell.length_c   1.000
_cell.angle_alpha   90.00
_cell.angle_beta   90.00
_cell.angle_gamma   90.00
#
_symmetry.space_group_name_H-M   'P 1'
#
loop_
_entity.id
_entity.type
_entity.pdbx_description
1 polymer ?
#
loop_
_entity_poly.entity_id
_entity_poly.type
_entity_poly.pdbx_seq_one_letter_code
_entity_poly.pdbx_strand_id
1 'polypeptide(L)'
;MASIPAIQLPAGFQVKIMGTNWGFDGTVDAFCAKAKAAGYDGIEMWWPGDLASQTDLFTALKKHQLEVGFLCGVGESNPEKHVLAFTQMISACAHQTVQRPLYINCHSGKDYFPDEINNQIIQFTIHLAKATGLTICHETHRSRILFAAHIAKEYMQRFNDLRITLDISHWCNVHESLLHDQEDTVQLALTRADHIHARVGHPEGPQVSDPRAPEWEEAVKRHIAWWDKIVELKIKSGAKQLTILTEFGPPDYMPTLPYTRQPLADQWAINVHMMQLLRKRYQA
;
A
#
# COMPACT_ATOMS: atom_id res chain seq x y z
N MET A 1 -9.97 5.84 22.77
CA MET A 1 -10.29 4.56 22.11
C MET A 1 -10.24 3.43 23.12
N ALA A 2 -11.25 2.54 23.15
CA ALA A 2 -11.13 1.28 23.89
C ALA A 2 -9.89 0.52 23.38
N SER A 3 -9.17 -0.16 24.27
CA SER A 3 -7.99 -0.94 23.88
C SER A 3 -8.40 -2.05 22.90
N ILE A 4 -7.90 -1.99 21.67
CA ILE A 4 -8.09 -3.05 20.70
C ILE A 4 -7.22 -4.24 21.15
N PRO A 5 -7.81 -5.44 21.43
CA PRO A 5 -7.05 -6.56 21.97
C PRO A 5 -5.96 -7.01 20.99
N ALA A 6 -4.85 -7.50 21.52
CA ALA A 6 -3.76 -8.03 20.71
C ALA A 6 -4.16 -9.35 20.01
N ILE A 7 -3.63 -9.57 18.80
CA ILE A 7 -3.66 -10.85 18.09
C ILE A 7 -2.27 -11.46 18.21
N GLN A 8 -2.18 -12.64 18.85
CA GLN A 8 -0.93 -13.37 18.96
C GLN A 8 -0.62 -14.05 17.62
N LEU A 9 0.52 -13.71 17.03
CA LEU A 9 0.96 -14.32 15.79
C LEU A 9 1.62 -15.71 16.07
N PRO A 10 1.38 -16.69 15.21
CA PRO A 10 2.05 -17.98 15.36
C PRO A 10 3.53 -17.90 15.05
N ALA A 11 4.33 -18.77 15.66
CA ALA A 11 5.75 -18.86 15.39
C ALA A 11 6.04 -19.02 13.89
N GLY A 12 6.98 -18.21 13.37
CA GLY A 12 7.37 -18.23 11.97
C GLY A 12 6.51 -17.38 11.02
N PHE A 13 5.51 -16.65 11.53
CA PHE A 13 4.79 -15.63 10.79
C PHE A 13 5.14 -14.23 11.32
N GLN A 14 5.38 -13.27 10.44
CA GLN A 14 5.75 -11.91 10.81
C GLN A 14 4.90 -10.87 10.08
N VAL A 15 4.50 -9.82 10.78
CA VAL A 15 3.97 -8.60 10.17
C VAL A 15 5.10 -7.58 10.09
N LYS A 16 5.49 -7.22 8.86
CA LYS A 16 6.49 -6.19 8.57
C LYS A 16 5.80 -4.86 8.34
N ILE A 17 6.15 -3.84 9.13
CA ILE A 17 5.54 -2.51 9.01
C ILE A 17 6.50 -1.57 8.31
N MET A 18 6.02 -1.01 7.20
CA MET A 18 6.77 -0.13 6.31
C MET A 18 6.37 1.33 6.51
N GLY A 19 7.33 2.24 6.36
CA GLY A 19 7.09 3.67 6.35
C GLY A 19 7.18 4.26 4.95
N THR A 20 6.36 5.25 4.62
CA THR A 20 6.43 5.96 3.34
C THR A 20 7.23 7.24 3.45
N ASN A 21 8.04 7.55 2.43
CA ASN A 21 8.72 8.85 2.32
C ASN A 21 7.83 9.96 1.72
N TRP A 22 6.58 9.64 1.40
CA TRP A 22 5.63 10.60 0.85
C TRP A 22 5.40 11.78 1.80
N GLY A 23 5.70 12.99 1.33
CA GLY A 23 5.63 14.22 2.13
C GLY A 23 6.87 14.47 2.99
N PHE A 24 7.93 13.68 2.90
CA PHE A 24 9.20 13.95 3.56
C PHE A 24 10.09 14.85 2.67
N ASP A 25 10.51 15.97 3.21
CA ASP A 25 11.47 16.87 2.57
C ASP A 25 12.88 16.63 3.13
N GLY A 26 13.70 15.95 2.35
CA GLY A 26 15.06 15.58 2.75
C GLY A 26 15.66 14.47 1.91
N THR A 27 16.89 14.09 2.22
CA THR A 27 17.58 12.98 1.53
C THR A 27 17.00 11.62 1.91
N VAL A 28 17.17 10.62 1.03
CA VAL A 28 16.77 9.24 1.33
C VAL A 28 17.48 8.67 2.56
N ASP A 29 18.75 9.04 2.79
CA ASP A 29 19.50 8.64 3.99
C ASP A 29 18.88 9.21 5.28
N ALA A 30 18.49 10.48 5.25
CA ALA A 30 17.80 11.12 6.39
C ALA A 30 16.44 10.47 6.65
N PHE A 31 15.69 10.11 5.60
CA PHE A 31 14.43 9.40 5.76
C PHE A 31 14.65 8.00 6.34
N CYS A 32 15.60 7.22 5.83
CA CYS A 32 15.95 5.91 6.35
C CYS A 32 16.34 5.98 7.84
N ALA A 33 17.16 6.97 8.23
CA ALA A 33 17.50 7.19 9.64
C ALA A 33 16.26 7.45 10.50
N LYS A 34 15.36 8.31 10.02
CA LYS A 34 14.10 8.67 10.71
C LYS A 34 13.16 7.46 10.83
N ALA A 35 12.99 6.68 9.77
CA ALA A 35 12.17 5.47 9.76
C ALA A 35 12.72 4.42 10.73
N LYS A 36 14.04 4.17 10.70
CA LYS A 36 14.70 3.25 11.63
C LYS A 36 14.53 3.66 13.07
N ALA A 37 14.76 4.93 13.39
CA ALA A 37 14.62 5.47 14.75
C ALA A 37 13.18 5.37 15.26
N ALA A 38 12.17 5.48 14.40
CA ALA A 38 10.77 5.29 14.76
C ALA A 38 10.38 3.83 14.99
N GLY A 39 11.15 2.85 14.49
CA GLY A 39 10.89 1.41 14.67
C GLY A 39 10.23 0.72 13.47
N TYR A 40 10.29 1.30 12.28
CA TYR A 40 9.86 0.63 11.04
C TYR A 40 10.81 -0.50 10.65
N ASP A 41 10.28 -1.57 10.03
CA ASP A 41 11.08 -2.67 9.50
C ASP A 41 11.72 -2.32 8.16
N GLY A 42 11.09 -1.42 7.40
CA GLY A 42 11.52 -0.98 6.08
C GLY A 42 10.77 0.25 5.61
N ILE A 43 11.00 0.59 4.36
CA ILE A 43 10.34 1.73 3.70
C ILE A 43 9.70 1.30 2.38
N GLU A 44 8.64 2.01 1.98
CA GLU A 44 8.16 2.01 0.60
C GLU A 44 8.46 3.35 -0.04
N MET A 45 8.93 3.31 -1.28
CA MET A 45 9.13 4.50 -2.09
C MET A 45 9.02 4.20 -3.58
N TRP A 46 8.85 5.24 -4.38
CA TRP A 46 8.87 5.11 -5.83
C TRP A 46 10.20 4.51 -6.30
N TRP A 47 10.11 3.55 -7.25
CA TRP A 47 11.30 3.01 -7.90
C TRP A 47 12.07 4.14 -8.59
N PRO A 48 13.34 4.41 -8.20
CA PRO A 48 14.14 5.46 -8.84
C PRO A 48 14.50 5.07 -10.27
N GLY A 49 14.29 6.00 -11.22
CA GLY A 49 14.56 5.75 -12.64
C GLY A 49 16.03 5.86 -13.03
N ASP A 50 16.90 6.42 -12.20
CA ASP A 50 18.31 6.67 -12.49
C ASP A 50 19.25 5.97 -11.51
N LEU A 51 20.46 5.65 -11.99
CA LEU A 51 21.46 4.90 -11.23
C LEU A 51 21.99 5.64 -10.00
N ALA A 52 22.07 6.96 -10.02
CA ALA A 52 22.57 7.73 -8.87
C ALA A 52 21.60 7.64 -7.70
N SER A 53 20.31 7.90 -7.95
CA SER A 53 19.24 7.76 -6.95
C SER A 53 19.12 6.33 -6.44
N GLN A 54 19.30 5.31 -7.30
CA GLN A 54 19.33 3.91 -6.87
C GLN A 54 20.50 3.62 -5.95
N THR A 55 21.69 4.15 -6.27
CA THR A 55 22.90 3.99 -5.45
C THR A 55 22.72 4.60 -4.07
N ASP A 56 22.21 5.82 -4.00
CA ASP A 56 21.93 6.52 -2.75
C ASP A 56 20.92 5.75 -1.90
N LEU A 57 19.85 5.26 -2.54
CA LEU A 57 18.83 4.46 -1.85
C LEU A 57 19.41 3.18 -1.25
N PHE A 58 20.06 2.35 -2.07
CA PHE A 58 20.57 1.07 -1.58
C PHE A 58 21.69 1.25 -0.55
N THR A 59 22.48 2.31 -0.66
CA THR A 59 23.48 2.68 0.35
C THR A 59 22.79 3.02 1.68
N ALA A 60 21.73 3.82 1.65
CA ALA A 60 20.97 4.19 2.83
C ALA A 60 20.27 2.99 3.48
N LEU A 61 19.62 2.14 2.67
CA LEU A 61 18.95 0.92 3.15
C LEU A 61 19.93 -0.01 3.88
N LYS A 62 21.10 -0.25 3.28
CA LYS A 62 22.16 -1.07 3.89
C LYS A 62 22.68 -0.44 5.17
N LYS A 63 22.97 0.86 5.18
CA LYS A 63 23.46 1.61 6.34
C LYS A 63 22.52 1.51 7.53
N HIS A 64 21.21 1.67 7.28
CA HIS A 64 20.19 1.69 8.33
C HIS A 64 19.54 0.31 8.58
N GLN A 65 19.95 -0.73 7.84
CA GLN A 65 19.40 -2.09 7.95
C GLN A 65 17.86 -2.10 7.82
N LEU A 66 17.36 -1.52 6.72
CA LEU A 66 15.94 -1.47 6.40
C LEU A 66 15.60 -2.36 5.20
N GLU A 67 14.44 -3.00 5.28
CA GLU A 67 13.80 -3.65 4.15
C GLU A 67 13.22 -2.60 3.19
N VAL A 68 12.85 -3.03 1.97
CA VAL A 68 12.27 -2.14 0.96
C VAL A 68 11.09 -2.77 0.24
N GLY A 69 10.05 -1.97 0.00
CA GLY A 69 9.01 -2.16 -1.00
C GLY A 69 9.12 -1.07 -2.05
N PHE A 70 8.79 -1.37 -3.30
CA PHE A 70 8.80 -0.37 -4.36
C PHE A 70 7.41 -0.08 -4.88
N LEU A 71 7.13 1.20 -5.07
CA LEU A 71 5.97 1.68 -5.81
C LEU A 71 6.38 1.94 -7.25
N CYS A 72 5.69 1.28 -8.21
CA CYS A 72 5.92 1.41 -9.65
C CYS A 72 4.68 1.97 -10.33
N GLY A 73 4.85 3.01 -11.13
CA GLY A 73 3.76 3.60 -11.90
C GLY A 73 4.26 4.68 -12.84
N VAL A 74 3.50 4.94 -13.88
CA VAL A 74 3.83 5.93 -14.91
C VAL A 74 2.68 6.92 -15.11
N GLY A 75 3.05 8.17 -15.47
CA GLY A 75 2.10 9.25 -15.71
C GLY A 75 1.53 9.28 -17.14
N GLU A 76 1.98 8.41 -18.06
CA GLU A 76 1.58 8.42 -19.46
C GLU A 76 0.06 8.19 -19.62
N SER A 77 -0.58 9.03 -20.41
CA SER A 77 -2.03 9.01 -20.64
C SER A 77 -2.43 8.28 -21.93
N ASN A 78 -1.49 8.09 -22.88
CA ASN A 78 -1.73 7.25 -24.05
C ASN A 78 -1.62 5.78 -23.64
N PRO A 79 -2.65 4.94 -23.88
CA PRO A 79 -2.71 3.57 -23.38
C PRO A 79 -1.52 2.69 -23.80
N GLU A 80 -1.15 2.69 -25.08
CA GLU A 80 -0.07 1.83 -25.62
C GLU A 80 1.30 2.26 -25.10
N LYS A 81 1.56 3.57 -25.04
CA LYS A 81 2.79 4.12 -24.46
C LYS A 81 2.87 3.84 -22.96
N HIS A 82 1.71 3.88 -22.27
CA HIS A 82 1.64 3.54 -20.85
C HIS A 82 2.07 2.09 -20.61
N VAL A 83 1.51 1.12 -21.37
CA VAL A 83 1.91 -0.29 -21.28
C VAL A 83 3.42 -0.43 -21.46
N LEU A 84 3.99 0.18 -22.52
CA LEU A 84 5.42 0.09 -22.81
C LEU A 84 6.27 0.66 -21.66
N ALA A 85 5.97 1.88 -21.22
CA ALA A 85 6.73 2.55 -20.17
C ALA A 85 6.60 1.82 -18.82
N PHE A 86 5.40 1.36 -18.49
CA PHE A 86 5.15 0.64 -17.23
C PHE A 86 5.86 -0.72 -17.21
N THR A 87 5.77 -1.51 -18.31
CA THR A 87 6.41 -2.83 -18.36
C THR A 87 7.93 -2.73 -18.33
N GLN A 88 8.53 -1.71 -18.96
CA GLN A 88 9.96 -1.42 -18.85
C GLN A 88 10.37 -1.08 -17.43
N MET A 89 9.65 -0.16 -16.77
CA MET A 89 9.94 0.27 -15.40
C MET A 89 9.87 -0.90 -14.42
N ILE A 90 8.74 -1.64 -14.41
CA ILE A 90 8.55 -2.73 -13.45
C ILE A 90 9.53 -3.89 -13.71
N SER A 91 9.91 -4.13 -14.97
CA SER A 91 10.94 -5.12 -15.29
C SER A 91 12.30 -4.71 -14.73
N ALA A 92 12.69 -3.44 -14.87
CA ALA A 92 13.94 -2.93 -14.29
C ALA A 92 13.94 -3.07 -12.76
N CYS A 93 12.83 -2.72 -12.11
CA CYS A 93 12.65 -2.89 -10.67
C CYS A 93 12.74 -4.37 -10.24
N ALA A 94 12.07 -5.27 -10.97
CA ALA A 94 12.01 -6.68 -10.61
C ALA A 94 13.31 -7.45 -10.82
N HIS A 95 14.14 -7.02 -11.78
CA HIS A 95 15.42 -7.70 -12.11
C HIS A 95 16.64 -7.06 -11.43
N GLN A 96 16.49 -5.98 -10.66
CA GLN A 96 17.61 -5.45 -9.88
C GLN A 96 18.08 -6.50 -8.85
N THR A 97 19.40 -6.54 -8.60
CA THR A 97 20.03 -7.59 -7.78
C THR A 97 20.67 -7.05 -6.49
N VAL A 98 20.59 -5.76 -6.24
CA VAL A 98 21.28 -5.13 -5.10
C VAL A 98 20.61 -5.47 -3.77
N GLN A 99 19.29 -5.29 -3.69
CA GLN A 99 18.49 -5.70 -2.54
C GLN A 99 17.12 -6.14 -3.00
N ARG A 100 16.78 -7.42 -2.82
CA ARG A 100 15.47 -7.95 -3.19
C ARG A 100 14.37 -7.24 -2.42
N PRO A 101 13.37 -6.63 -3.09
CA PRO A 101 12.26 -6.00 -2.41
C PRO A 101 11.34 -7.05 -1.79
N LEU A 102 10.68 -6.68 -0.69
CA LEU A 102 9.64 -7.52 -0.08
C LEU A 102 8.42 -7.65 -1.00
N TYR A 103 8.12 -6.58 -1.75
CA TYR A 103 7.03 -6.52 -2.72
C TYR A 103 7.27 -5.38 -3.71
N ILE A 104 6.54 -5.43 -4.83
CA ILE A 104 6.36 -4.31 -5.75
C ILE A 104 4.87 -3.96 -5.77
N ASN A 105 4.54 -2.71 -5.41
CA ASN A 105 3.21 -2.14 -5.50
C ASN A 105 3.04 -1.41 -6.83
N CYS A 106 1.95 -1.68 -7.55
CA CYS A 106 1.71 -1.14 -8.89
C CYS A 106 0.62 -0.08 -8.88
N HIS A 107 0.98 1.17 -9.16
CA HIS A 107 0.08 2.23 -9.60
C HIS A 107 -0.09 2.17 -11.12
N SER A 108 -0.76 1.13 -11.60
CA SER A 108 -0.80 0.76 -13.01
C SER A 108 -2.13 1.06 -13.69
N GLY A 109 -2.07 1.29 -14.99
CA GLY A 109 -3.22 1.56 -15.83
C GLY A 109 -3.99 2.81 -15.44
N LYS A 110 -5.17 2.95 -15.98
CA LYS A 110 -6.13 4.01 -15.64
C LYS A 110 -7.54 3.44 -15.63
N ASP A 111 -8.41 4.03 -14.83
CA ASP A 111 -9.85 3.72 -14.75
C ASP A 111 -10.59 3.90 -16.09
N TYR A 112 -10.09 4.78 -16.96
CA TYR A 112 -10.66 5.08 -18.28
C TYR A 112 -9.95 4.38 -19.46
N PHE A 113 -8.90 3.57 -19.21
CA PHE A 113 -8.27 2.83 -20.29
C PHE A 113 -9.17 1.68 -20.79
N PRO A 114 -9.08 1.32 -22.10
CA PRO A 114 -9.73 0.12 -22.59
C PRO A 114 -9.39 -1.11 -21.76
N ASP A 115 -10.37 -2.01 -21.57
CA ASP A 115 -10.22 -3.22 -20.76
C ASP A 115 -9.04 -4.09 -21.23
N GLU A 116 -8.83 -4.17 -22.54
CA GLU A 116 -7.74 -4.92 -23.16
C GLU A 116 -6.37 -4.42 -22.72
N ILE A 117 -6.21 -3.12 -22.59
CA ILE A 117 -4.97 -2.47 -22.12
C ILE A 117 -4.71 -2.80 -20.66
N ASN A 118 -5.73 -2.67 -19.81
CA ASN A 118 -5.62 -3.00 -18.40
C ASN A 118 -5.35 -4.51 -18.20
N ASN A 119 -5.97 -5.37 -19.01
CA ASN A 119 -5.71 -6.81 -19.02
C ASN A 119 -4.25 -7.13 -19.39
N GLN A 120 -3.67 -6.47 -20.39
CA GLN A 120 -2.26 -6.66 -20.77
C GLN A 120 -1.31 -6.34 -19.60
N ILE A 121 -1.58 -5.25 -18.87
CA ILE A 121 -0.79 -4.85 -17.70
C ILE A 121 -0.87 -5.92 -16.61
N ILE A 122 -2.07 -6.39 -16.28
CA ILE A 122 -2.28 -7.42 -15.24
C ILE A 122 -1.60 -8.73 -15.65
N GLN A 123 -1.79 -9.19 -16.87
CA GLN A 123 -1.16 -10.42 -17.37
C GLN A 123 0.37 -10.34 -17.32
N PHE A 124 0.93 -9.20 -17.74
CA PHE A 124 2.37 -8.99 -17.69
C PHE A 124 2.90 -9.11 -16.26
N THR A 125 2.28 -8.46 -15.29
CA THR A 125 2.72 -8.48 -13.88
C THR A 125 2.58 -9.86 -13.26
N ILE A 126 1.53 -10.62 -13.59
CA ILE A 126 1.36 -12.02 -13.16
C ILE A 126 2.51 -12.90 -13.71
N HIS A 127 2.86 -12.75 -14.99
CA HIS A 127 3.97 -13.49 -15.57
C HIS A 127 5.31 -13.12 -14.94
N LEU A 128 5.54 -11.82 -14.73
CA LEU A 128 6.76 -11.30 -14.10
C LEU A 128 6.88 -11.81 -12.64
N ALA A 129 5.79 -11.81 -11.88
CA ALA A 129 5.75 -12.34 -10.52
C ALA A 129 6.13 -13.83 -10.48
N LYS A 130 5.58 -14.63 -11.39
CA LYS A 130 5.91 -16.06 -11.53
C LYS A 130 7.37 -16.29 -11.92
N ALA A 131 7.88 -15.52 -12.86
CA ALA A 131 9.26 -15.65 -13.34
C ALA A 131 10.31 -15.27 -12.29
N THR A 132 10.03 -14.26 -11.48
CA THR A 132 10.98 -13.70 -10.48
C THR A 132 10.76 -14.24 -9.07
N GLY A 133 9.59 -14.83 -8.80
CA GLY A 133 9.15 -15.19 -7.45
C GLY A 133 8.93 -13.99 -6.53
N LEU A 134 8.76 -12.78 -7.09
CA LEU A 134 8.46 -11.56 -6.32
C LEU A 134 6.96 -11.43 -6.07
N THR A 135 6.60 -10.87 -4.93
CA THR A 135 5.25 -10.40 -4.68
C THR A 135 5.03 -9.11 -5.48
N ILE A 136 4.14 -9.15 -6.47
CA ILE A 136 3.75 -8.00 -7.29
C ILE A 136 2.25 -7.79 -7.12
N CYS A 137 1.86 -6.63 -6.60
CA CYS A 137 0.49 -6.31 -6.25
C CYS A 137 0.01 -5.08 -7.02
N HIS A 138 -1.26 -5.08 -7.44
CA HIS A 138 -1.93 -3.90 -7.97
C HIS A 138 -2.72 -3.22 -6.87
N GLU A 139 -2.53 -1.90 -6.74
CA GLU A 139 -3.21 -1.15 -5.69
C GLU A 139 -4.67 -0.86 -6.04
N THR A 140 -5.52 -0.97 -5.03
CA THR A 140 -6.93 -0.55 -5.10
C THR A 140 -7.04 0.98 -4.99
N HIS A 141 -6.41 1.68 -5.92
CA HIS A 141 -6.32 3.15 -5.92
C HIS A 141 -7.31 3.77 -6.90
N ARG A 142 -8.04 4.82 -6.48
CA ARG A 142 -8.87 5.64 -7.39
C ARG A 142 -8.03 6.12 -8.57
N SER A 143 -8.65 6.27 -9.76
CA SER A 143 -8.00 6.58 -11.04
C SER A 143 -6.99 5.52 -11.56
N ARG A 144 -7.00 4.30 -11.01
CA ARG A 144 -6.20 3.16 -11.48
C ARG A 144 -7.11 1.99 -11.87
N ILE A 145 -6.53 0.87 -12.30
CA ILE A 145 -7.32 -0.30 -12.78
C ILE A 145 -8.35 -0.75 -11.74
N LEU A 146 -7.95 -0.84 -10.47
CA LEU A 146 -8.79 -1.38 -9.39
C LEU A 146 -9.49 -0.28 -8.57
N PHE A 147 -9.89 0.81 -9.23
CA PHE A 147 -10.39 2.02 -8.57
C PHE A 147 -11.69 1.85 -7.77
N ALA A 148 -12.53 0.89 -8.15
CA ALA A 148 -13.83 0.64 -7.55
C ALA A 148 -13.99 -0.85 -7.22
N ALA A 149 -14.69 -1.16 -6.12
CA ALA A 149 -14.83 -2.52 -5.62
C ALA A 149 -15.44 -3.48 -6.66
N HIS A 150 -16.55 -3.10 -7.31
CA HIS A 150 -17.20 -3.92 -8.34
C HIS A 150 -16.32 -4.17 -9.56
N ILE A 151 -15.57 -3.16 -10.01
CA ILE A 151 -14.61 -3.29 -11.11
C ILE A 151 -13.45 -4.22 -10.71
N ALA A 152 -12.90 -4.02 -9.53
CA ALA A 152 -11.83 -4.88 -9.02
C ALA A 152 -12.29 -6.35 -8.88
N LYS A 153 -13.55 -6.58 -8.50
CA LYS A 153 -14.15 -7.92 -8.44
C LYS A 153 -14.08 -8.64 -9.80
N GLU A 154 -14.43 -7.96 -10.88
CA GLU A 154 -14.36 -8.51 -12.24
C GLU A 154 -12.94 -8.94 -12.61
N TYR A 155 -11.94 -8.08 -12.36
CA TYR A 155 -10.53 -8.41 -12.61
C TYR A 155 -10.05 -9.57 -11.72
N MET A 156 -10.38 -9.58 -10.42
CA MET A 156 -10.01 -10.66 -9.51
C MET A 156 -10.64 -12.01 -9.87
N GLN A 157 -11.85 -12.01 -10.45
CA GLN A 157 -12.53 -13.22 -10.95
C GLN A 157 -11.92 -13.69 -12.28
N ARG A 158 -11.54 -12.76 -13.14
CA ARG A 158 -10.88 -13.07 -14.44
C ARG A 158 -9.46 -13.56 -14.27
N PHE A 159 -8.71 -13.01 -13.32
CA PHE A 159 -7.30 -13.31 -13.08
C PHE A 159 -7.08 -13.88 -11.68
N ASN A 160 -7.15 -15.20 -11.55
CA ASN A 160 -7.01 -15.89 -10.26
C ASN A 160 -5.66 -15.62 -9.56
N ASP A 161 -4.61 -15.32 -10.31
CA ASP A 161 -3.28 -15.03 -9.79
C ASP A 161 -3.04 -13.54 -9.53
N LEU A 162 -4.02 -12.67 -9.80
CA LEU A 162 -3.93 -11.25 -9.46
C LEU A 162 -3.84 -11.07 -7.94
N ARG A 163 -2.76 -10.44 -7.51
CA ARG A 163 -2.54 -10.04 -6.10
C ARG A 163 -2.69 -8.53 -5.98
N ILE A 164 -3.18 -8.09 -4.83
CA ILE A 164 -3.49 -6.68 -4.62
C ILE A 164 -2.76 -6.10 -3.41
N THR A 165 -2.40 -4.84 -3.53
CA THR A 165 -2.19 -3.96 -2.40
C THR A 165 -3.56 -3.40 -2.02
N LEU A 166 -4.07 -3.80 -0.86
CA LEU A 166 -5.37 -3.32 -0.43
C LEU A 166 -5.23 -1.97 0.28
N ASP A 167 -5.47 -0.88 -0.46
CA ASP A 167 -5.85 0.41 0.10
C ASP A 167 -7.37 0.56 -0.02
N ILE A 168 -8.07 0.04 0.96
CA ILE A 168 -9.53 0.03 0.95
C ILE A 168 -10.13 1.43 1.20
N SER A 169 -9.31 2.38 1.66
CA SER A 169 -9.72 3.75 1.92
C SER A 169 -10.21 4.44 0.64
N HIS A 170 -9.62 4.11 -0.51
CA HIS A 170 -10.08 4.61 -1.80
C HIS A 170 -11.48 4.11 -2.17
N TRP A 171 -11.77 2.84 -1.89
CA TRP A 171 -13.11 2.31 -2.14
C TRP A 171 -14.15 2.94 -1.23
N CYS A 172 -13.82 3.21 0.04
CA CYS A 172 -14.73 3.94 0.92
C CYS A 172 -15.16 5.27 0.31
N ASN A 173 -14.21 6.02 -0.25
CA ASN A 173 -14.49 7.30 -0.91
C ASN A 173 -15.21 7.14 -2.25
N VAL A 174 -14.81 6.17 -3.09
CA VAL A 174 -15.44 5.96 -4.41
C VAL A 174 -16.89 5.49 -4.28
N HIS A 175 -17.22 4.72 -3.26
CA HIS A 175 -18.55 4.20 -2.99
C HIS A 175 -19.33 4.99 -1.95
N GLU A 176 -18.78 6.09 -1.44
CA GLU A 176 -19.42 6.95 -0.42
C GLU A 176 -19.97 6.13 0.76
N SER A 177 -19.24 5.09 1.18
CA SER A 177 -19.67 4.15 2.22
C SER A 177 -18.50 3.44 2.91
N LEU A 178 -18.76 2.80 4.05
CA LEU A 178 -17.84 1.85 4.67
C LEU A 178 -18.04 0.41 4.14
N LEU A 179 -18.55 0.28 2.92
CA LEU A 179 -18.67 -0.95 2.12
C LEU A 179 -19.52 -2.06 2.79
N HIS A 180 -20.50 -1.71 3.62
CA HIS A 180 -21.42 -2.67 4.22
C HIS A 180 -22.33 -3.35 3.19
N ASP A 181 -22.59 -2.68 2.08
CA ASP A 181 -23.38 -3.13 0.96
C ASP A 181 -22.59 -3.93 -0.10
N GLN A 182 -21.27 -4.11 0.09
CA GLN A 182 -20.37 -4.78 -0.85
C GLN A 182 -19.53 -5.88 -0.19
N GLU A 183 -20.06 -6.51 0.84
CA GLU A 183 -19.35 -7.49 1.67
C GLU A 183 -18.71 -8.63 0.86
N ASP A 184 -19.43 -9.20 -0.12
CA ASP A 184 -18.91 -10.28 -0.97
C ASP A 184 -17.67 -9.87 -1.76
N THR A 185 -17.67 -8.64 -2.28
CA THR A 185 -16.53 -8.08 -3.01
C THR A 185 -15.35 -7.83 -2.07
N VAL A 186 -15.63 -7.25 -0.91
CA VAL A 186 -14.61 -7.02 0.12
C VAL A 186 -13.99 -8.34 0.54
N GLN A 187 -14.78 -9.38 0.86
CA GLN A 187 -14.25 -10.70 1.24
C GLN A 187 -13.35 -11.29 0.16
N LEU A 188 -13.71 -11.19 -1.13
CA LEU A 188 -12.84 -11.61 -2.21
C LEU A 188 -11.51 -10.84 -2.20
N ALA A 189 -11.56 -9.52 -2.06
CA ALA A 189 -10.37 -8.67 -2.03
C ALA A 189 -9.44 -9.01 -0.85
N LEU A 190 -9.99 -9.29 0.34
CA LEU A 190 -9.22 -9.71 1.51
C LEU A 190 -8.43 -10.99 1.24
N THR A 191 -8.97 -11.94 0.44
CA THR A 191 -8.25 -13.17 0.05
C THR A 191 -7.11 -12.91 -0.94
N ARG A 192 -7.15 -11.80 -1.68
CA ARG A 192 -6.18 -11.44 -2.72
C ARG A 192 -5.09 -10.48 -2.24
N ALA A 193 -5.27 -9.89 -1.06
CA ALA A 193 -4.33 -8.92 -0.50
C ALA A 193 -3.03 -9.60 -0.04
N ASP A 194 -1.90 -9.21 -0.64
CA ASP A 194 -0.55 -9.61 -0.24
C ASP A 194 0.23 -8.46 0.38
N HIS A 195 -0.28 -7.24 0.26
CA HIS A 195 0.20 -6.04 0.91
C HIS A 195 -0.98 -5.16 1.33
N ILE A 196 -0.81 -4.36 2.38
CA ILE A 196 -1.83 -3.46 2.91
C ILE A 196 -1.28 -2.04 2.96
N HIS A 197 -2.04 -1.08 2.42
CA HIS A 197 -1.86 0.33 2.77
C HIS A 197 -2.81 0.67 3.92
N ALA A 198 -2.23 0.87 5.11
CA ALA A 198 -2.99 1.10 6.33
C ALA A 198 -3.32 2.59 6.50
N ARG A 199 -4.08 3.12 5.56
CA ARG A 199 -4.73 4.42 5.62
C ARG A 199 -6.19 4.23 5.99
N VAL A 200 -6.73 5.11 6.82
CA VAL A 200 -8.15 5.10 7.19
C VAL A 200 -8.89 6.12 6.34
N GLY A 201 -9.78 5.64 5.50
CA GLY A 201 -10.70 6.45 4.70
C GLY A 201 -12.08 6.57 5.35
N HIS A 202 -12.90 7.41 4.73
CA HIS A 202 -14.30 7.61 5.10
C HIS A 202 -15.13 7.87 3.83
N PRO A 203 -16.48 7.88 3.90
CA PRO A 203 -17.31 8.05 2.71
C PRO A 203 -16.95 9.27 1.84
N GLU A 204 -16.57 10.39 2.45
CA GLU A 204 -16.30 11.64 1.75
C GLU A 204 -14.82 11.88 1.43
N GLY A 205 -13.94 10.94 1.77
CA GLY A 205 -12.51 11.09 1.49
C GLY A 205 -11.67 9.84 1.74
N PRO A 206 -10.53 9.71 1.03
CA PRO A 206 -9.66 8.55 1.18
C PRO A 206 -8.82 8.60 2.47
N GLN A 207 -8.87 9.71 3.21
CA GLN A 207 -8.09 9.88 4.42
C GLN A 207 -8.83 10.72 5.45
N VAL A 208 -8.97 10.18 6.68
CA VAL A 208 -9.43 10.95 7.83
C VAL A 208 -8.35 11.95 8.28
N SER A 209 -8.76 13.04 8.92
CA SER A 209 -7.83 14.08 9.38
C SER A 209 -6.83 13.57 10.43
N ASP A 210 -7.32 12.81 11.41
CA ASP A 210 -6.52 12.19 12.46
C ASP A 210 -7.25 10.94 12.99
N PRO A 211 -6.74 9.73 12.78
CA PRO A 211 -7.39 8.49 13.21
C PRO A 211 -7.50 8.35 14.74
N ARG A 212 -6.85 9.23 15.51
CA ARG A 212 -6.96 9.29 16.97
C ARG A 212 -8.20 10.04 17.45
N ALA A 213 -8.80 10.85 16.59
CA ALA A 213 -9.96 11.66 16.92
C ALA A 213 -11.22 10.78 17.04
N PRO A 214 -12.07 11.01 18.07
CA PRO A 214 -13.18 10.11 18.39
C PRO A 214 -14.24 10.04 17.29
N GLU A 215 -14.40 11.07 16.47
CA GLU A 215 -15.34 11.09 15.34
C GLU A 215 -15.00 10.06 14.26
N TRP A 216 -13.76 9.59 14.21
CA TRP A 216 -13.31 8.59 13.23
C TRP A 216 -13.25 7.16 13.78
N GLU A 217 -13.72 6.94 15.02
CA GLU A 217 -13.61 5.64 15.70
C GLU A 217 -14.28 4.50 14.91
N GLU A 218 -15.43 4.75 14.28
CA GLU A 218 -16.13 3.75 13.47
C GLU A 218 -15.30 3.37 12.22
N ALA A 219 -14.80 4.37 11.49
CA ALA A 219 -13.97 4.14 10.32
C ALA A 219 -12.69 3.38 10.69
N VAL A 220 -12.02 3.76 11.78
CA VAL A 220 -10.81 3.07 12.27
C VAL A 220 -11.12 1.62 12.62
N LYS A 221 -12.20 1.35 13.38
CA LYS A 221 -12.61 -0.02 13.75
C LYS A 221 -12.89 -0.88 12.51
N ARG A 222 -13.56 -0.30 11.50
CA ARG A 222 -13.88 -1.02 10.27
C ARG A 222 -12.62 -1.39 9.48
N HIS A 223 -11.66 -0.46 9.34
CA HIS A 223 -10.39 -0.72 8.66
C HIS A 223 -9.57 -1.79 9.40
N ILE A 224 -9.46 -1.69 10.72
CA ILE A 224 -8.77 -2.70 11.54
C ILE A 224 -9.40 -4.08 11.36
N ALA A 225 -10.73 -4.20 11.32
CA ALA A 225 -11.39 -5.48 11.10
C ALA A 225 -11.02 -6.11 9.76
N TRP A 226 -10.88 -5.32 8.69
CA TRP A 226 -10.40 -5.81 7.40
C TRP A 226 -8.93 -6.26 7.45
N TRP A 227 -8.06 -5.47 8.08
CA TRP A 227 -6.64 -5.84 8.22
C TRP A 227 -6.46 -7.10 9.06
N ASP A 228 -7.21 -7.25 10.15
CA ASP A 228 -7.23 -8.46 10.97
C ASP A 228 -7.60 -9.68 10.15
N LYS A 229 -8.61 -9.54 9.30
CA LYS A 229 -9.05 -10.65 8.43
C LYS A 229 -7.99 -11.04 7.41
N ILE A 230 -7.25 -10.08 6.85
CA ILE A 230 -6.12 -10.38 5.96
C ILE A 230 -5.02 -11.12 6.72
N VAL A 231 -4.66 -10.66 7.93
CA VAL A 231 -3.67 -11.35 8.78
C VAL A 231 -4.10 -12.80 9.04
N GLU A 232 -5.36 -13.03 9.43
CA GLU A 232 -5.93 -14.37 9.64
C GLU A 232 -5.80 -15.26 8.38
N LEU A 233 -6.17 -14.72 7.22
CA LEU A 233 -6.11 -15.43 5.95
C LEU A 233 -4.68 -15.78 5.55
N LYS A 234 -3.72 -14.87 5.77
CA LYS A 234 -2.30 -15.13 5.52
C LYS A 234 -1.74 -16.22 6.42
N ILE A 235 -2.06 -16.19 7.70
CA ILE A 235 -1.68 -17.26 8.64
C ILE A 235 -2.25 -18.62 8.17
N LYS A 236 -3.53 -18.66 7.84
CA LYS A 236 -4.20 -19.88 7.35
C LYS A 236 -3.61 -20.42 6.04
N SER A 237 -3.12 -19.55 5.16
CA SER A 237 -2.48 -19.96 3.91
C SER A 237 -1.05 -20.48 4.08
N GLY A 238 -0.48 -20.41 5.29
CA GLY A 238 0.90 -20.81 5.56
C GLY A 238 1.94 -19.79 5.09
N ALA A 239 1.52 -18.54 4.80
CA ALA A 239 2.44 -17.45 4.50
C ALA A 239 3.44 -17.26 5.66
N LYS A 240 4.61 -16.73 5.35
CA LYS A 240 5.65 -16.44 6.37
C LYS A 240 5.61 -15.01 6.84
N GLN A 241 5.04 -14.12 6.03
CA GLN A 241 4.95 -12.71 6.35
C GLN A 241 3.77 -12.03 5.65
N LEU A 242 3.40 -10.89 6.19
CA LEU A 242 2.55 -9.87 5.57
C LEU A 242 3.21 -8.52 5.74
N THR A 243 3.16 -7.69 4.70
CA THR A 243 3.67 -6.31 4.74
C THR A 243 2.52 -5.31 4.87
N ILE A 244 2.70 -4.31 5.73
CA ILE A 244 1.72 -3.24 5.93
C ILE A 244 2.47 -1.91 5.87
N LEU A 245 2.02 -1.01 4.99
CA LEU A 245 2.49 0.37 4.93
C LEU A 245 1.58 1.28 5.75
N THR A 246 2.12 2.11 6.63
CA THR A 246 1.36 3.23 7.16
C THR A 246 1.45 4.39 6.17
N GLU A 247 0.29 4.82 5.63
CA GLU A 247 0.30 5.70 4.45
C GLU A 247 -0.63 6.92 4.61
N PHE A 248 -0.61 7.57 5.75
CA PHE A 248 -1.24 8.89 5.81
C PHE A 248 -0.39 9.90 5.01
N GLY A 249 -1.01 10.50 3.99
CA GLY A 249 -0.37 11.43 3.06
C GLY A 249 -0.37 12.88 3.55
N PRO A 250 0.48 13.73 2.92
CA PRO A 250 0.50 15.18 3.16
C PRO A 250 -0.74 15.88 2.56
N PRO A 251 -0.88 17.19 2.69
CA PRO A 251 -1.79 17.96 1.83
C PRO A 251 -1.51 17.66 0.33
N ASP A 252 -2.53 17.40 -0.49
CA ASP A 252 -3.98 17.59 -0.29
C ASP A 252 -4.75 16.38 0.31
N TYR A 253 -4.09 15.26 0.66
CA TYR A 253 -4.75 14.18 1.40
C TYR A 253 -5.01 14.58 2.85
N MET A 254 -4.04 15.20 3.51
CA MET A 254 -4.24 15.82 4.81
C MET A 254 -5.08 17.09 4.66
N PRO A 255 -6.28 17.18 5.29
CA PRO A 255 -7.06 18.39 5.28
C PRO A 255 -6.28 19.57 5.87
N THR A 256 -6.54 20.78 5.35
CA THR A 256 -5.85 21.99 5.76
C THR A 256 -6.84 23.10 6.14
N LEU A 257 -6.41 24.03 6.98
CA LEU A 257 -7.16 25.24 7.22
C LEU A 257 -7.23 26.10 5.93
N PRO A 258 -8.40 26.69 5.63
CA PRO A 258 -8.52 27.59 4.50
C PRO A 258 -7.56 28.78 4.64
N TYR A 259 -7.20 29.37 3.51
CA TYR A 259 -6.27 30.49 3.33
C TYR A 259 -4.83 30.21 3.75
N THR A 260 -4.57 29.70 4.94
CA THR A 260 -3.21 29.43 5.45
C THR A 260 -2.64 28.13 4.93
N ARG A 261 -3.50 27.17 4.52
CA ARG A 261 -3.13 25.80 4.16
C ARG A 261 -2.37 25.05 5.26
N GLN A 262 -2.50 25.48 6.50
CA GLN A 262 -1.93 24.77 7.63
C GLN A 262 -2.58 23.38 7.77
N PRO A 263 -1.81 22.28 7.78
CA PRO A 263 -2.33 20.93 8.01
C PRO A 263 -3.07 20.83 9.36
N LEU A 264 -4.18 20.09 9.39
CA LEU A 264 -4.95 19.88 10.62
C LEU A 264 -4.23 18.97 11.62
N ALA A 265 -3.32 18.12 11.16
CA ALA A 265 -2.56 17.24 12.03
C ALA A 265 -1.15 16.98 11.46
N ASP A 266 -0.28 16.44 12.29
CA ASP A 266 1.08 16.03 11.90
C ASP A 266 1.04 14.65 11.23
N GLN A 267 1.30 14.61 9.93
CA GLN A 267 1.33 13.40 9.11
C GLN A 267 2.28 12.32 9.67
N TRP A 268 3.50 12.73 10.05
CA TRP A 268 4.49 11.79 10.56
C TRP A 268 4.06 11.20 11.90
N ALA A 269 3.55 12.04 12.81
CA ALA A 269 3.06 11.58 14.11
C ALA A 269 1.87 10.61 13.96
N ILE A 270 1.00 10.82 12.96
CA ILE A 270 -0.09 9.88 12.63
C ILE A 270 0.48 8.55 12.13
N ASN A 271 1.40 8.56 11.17
CA ASN A 271 2.00 7.34 10.63
C ASN A 271 2.72 6.54 11.70
N VAL A 272 3.47 7.18 12.59
CA VAL A 272 4.11 6.54 13.75
C VAL A 272 3.08 5.98 14.73
N HIS A 273 1.99 6.71 15.00
CA HIS A 273 0.89 6.21 15.82
C HIS A 273 0.27 4.94 15.22
N MET A 274 -0.02 4.92 13.93
CA MET A 274 -0.57 3.75 13.25
C MET A 274 0.41 2.57 13.28
N MET A 275 1.69 2.81 13.06
CA MET A 275 2.72 1.78 13.19
C MET A 275 2.72 1.17 14.60
N GLN A 276 2.71 2.00 15.65
CA GLN A 276 2.68 1.55 17.03
C GLN A 276 1.39 0.80 17.38
N LEU A 277 0.25 1.23 16.85
CA LEU A 277 -1.04 0.56 17.00
C LEU A 277 -1.00 -0.84 16.38
N LEU A 278 -0.48 -0.97 15.15
CA LEU A 278 -0.34 -2.23 14.45
C LEU A 278 0.67 -3.17 15.14
N ARG A 279 1.79 -2.64 15.67
CA ARG A 279 2.74 -3.42 16.50
C ARG A 279 2.10 -3.98 17.76
N LYS A 280 1.29 -3.18 18.44
CA LYS A 280 0.54 -3.63 19.62
C LYS A 280 -0.58 -4.61 19.26
N ARG A 281 -1.15 -4.48 18.06
CA ARG A 281 -2.22 -5.36 17.57
C ARG A 281 -1.70 -6.73 17.17
N TYR A 282 -0.59 -6.78 16.44
CA TYR A 282 -0.02 -8.01 15.86
C TYR A 282 1.31 -8.34 16.58
N GLN A 283 1.21 -9.14 17.64
CA GLN A 283 2.36 -9.50 18.48
C GLN A 283 2.89 -10.89 18.14
N ALA A 284 4.24 -11.01 18.00
CA ALA A 284 4.93 -12.28 17.82
C ALA A 284 5.09 -13.06 19.15
#